data_71c5d682df34ed67fcea3840f9cb3cac
#
_entry.id   71c5d682df34ed67fcea3840f9cb3cac
#
_cell.length_a   1.000
_cell.length_b   1.000
_cell.length_c   1.000
_cell.angle_alpha   90.00
_cell.angle_beta   90.00
_cell.angle_gamma   90.00
#
_symmetry.space_group_name_H-M   'P 1'
#
loop_
_entity.id
_entity.type
_entity.pdbx_description
1 polymer ?
#
loop_
_entity_poly.entity_id
_entity_poly.type
_entity_poly.pdbx_seq_one_letter_code
_entity_poly.pdbx_strand_id
1 'polypeptide(L)'
;MTENLDLASDYSPTREQWLAAVDKVLKGKDFDRTLVTTTVDGLRIEPLYDGYPAGEDESGFPGFDPLTRGGQPAPRENGQWDIRTRTVHPDPAVANAQILEDLANGATSVEVELDLGGGSGVSIRTPEELARVLDGVVLEAAPVSLRAGAHAATVAQWY
;
A
#
# COMPACT_ATOMS: atom_id res chain seq x y z
N MET A 1 -6.73 -20.68 -31.48
CA MET A 1 -6.51 -21.56 -30.32
C MET A 1 -5.18 -21.16 -29.73
N THR A 2 -5.20 -20.42 -28.67
CA THR A 2 -3.99 -20.11 -27.88
C THR A 2 -3.77 -21.30 -26.96
N GLU A 3 -2.82 -22.16 -27.30
CA GLU A 3 -2.32 -23.17 -26.36
C GLU A 3 -1.79 -22.45 -25.12
N ASN A 4 -2.40 -22.74 -23.99
CA ASN A 4 -1.88 -22.31 -22.70
C ASN A 4 -0.57 -23.07 -22.46
N LEU A 5 0.56 -22.41 -22.66
CA LEU A 5 1.86 -22.96 -22.31
C LEU A 5 1.95 -23.00 -20.78
N ASP A 6 1.74 -24.17 -20.20
CA ASP A 6 2.06 -24.40 -18.79
C ASP A 6 3.57 -24.63 -18.65
N LEU A 7 4.29 -23.55 -18.38
CA LEU A 7 5.76 -23.57 -18.23
C LEU A 7 6.24 -24.22 -16.93
N ALA A 8 5.34 -24.60 -16.04
CA ALA A 8 5.66 -25.10 -14.70
C ALA A 8 5.22 -26.54 -14.45
N SER A 9 4.39 -27.15 -15.32
CA SER A 9 3.74 -28.45 -15.05
C SER A 9 4.69 -29.61 -14.81
N ASP A 10 5.89 -29.57 -15.39
CA ASP A 10 6.85 -30.69 -15.36
C ASP A 10 8.14 -30.40 -14.59
N TYR A 11 8.27 -29.20 -13.98
CA TYR A 11 9.48 -28.82 -13.30
C TYR A 11 9.21 -28.46 -11.82
N SER A 12 9.43 -29.45 -10.95
CA SER A 12 9.37 -29.28 -9.50
C SER A 12 10.72 -29.70 -8.89
N PRO A 13 11.74 -28.85 -8.94
CA PRO A 13 13.04 -29.17 -8.40
C PRO A 13 12.99 -29.34 -6.88
N THR A 14 13.67 -30.39 -6.39
CA THR A 14 13.87 -30.53 -4.93
C THR A 14 14.94 -29.57 -4.42
N ARG A 15 14.94 -29.33 -3.12
CA ARG A 15 15.99 -28.52 -2.46
C ARG A 15 17.39 -29.06 -2.72
N GLU A 16 17.55 -30.40 -2.74
CA GLU A 16 18.84 -31.03 -3.04
C GLU A 16 19.30 -30.75 -4.48
N GLN A 17 18.38 -30.80 -5.44
CA GLN A 17 18.69 -30.46 -6.83
C GLN A 17 19.09 -29.00 -6.98
N TRP A 18 18.43 -28.10 -6.25
CA TRP A 18 18.78 -26.70 -6.22
C TRP A 18 20.17 -26.47 -5.60
N LEU A 19 20.46 -27.06 -4.44
CA LEU A 19 21.77 -26.99 -3.80
C LEU A 19 22.88 -27.50 -4.70
N ALA A 20 22.66 -28.62 -5.39
CA ALA A 20 23.62 -29.18 -6.34
C ALA A 20 23.88 -28.25 -7.56
N ALA A 21 22.85 -27.52 -8.00
CA ALA A 21 23.01 -26.50 -9.04
C ALA A 21 23.79 -25.27 -8.53
N VAL A 22 23.50 -24.84 -7.31
CA VAL A 22 24.19 -23.73 -6.65
C VAL A 22 25.68 -24.04 -6.47
N ASP A 23 26.02 -25.22 -5.98
CA ASP A 23 27.42 -25.65 -5.78
C ASP A 23 28.23 -25.60 -7.09
N LYS A 24 27.65 -26.03 -8.20
CA LYS A 24 28.25 -25.89 -9.53
C LYS A 24 28.57 -24.44 -9.92
N VAL A 25 27.65 -23.51 -9.56
CA VAL A 25 27.81 -22.08 -9.87
C VAL A 25 28.84 -21.44 -8.95
N LEU A 26 28.85 -21.82 -7.68
CA LEU A 26 29.80 -21.28 -6.68
C LEU A 26 31.26 -21.69 -6.93
N LYS A 27 31.49 -22.83 -7.61
CA LYS A 27 32.83 -23.32 -7.93
C LYS A 27 33.78 -23.37 -6.71
N GLY A 28 33.26 -23.89 -5.61
CA GLY A 28 34.01 -24.03 -4.36
C GLY A 28 34.05 -22.76 -3.48
N LYS A 29 33.35 -21.69 -3.84
CA LYS A 29 33.17 -20.56 -2.93
C LYS A 29 32.20 -20.94 -1.80
N ASP A 30 32.44 -20.36 -0.63
CA ASP A 30 31.62 -20.57 0.53
C ASP A 30 30.17 -20.05 0.28
N PHE A 31 29.19 -20.89 0.58
CA PHE A 31 27.76 -20.62 0.37
C PHE A 31 27.30 -19.41 1.18
N ASP A 32 27.59 -19.42 2.47
CA ASP A 32 27.11 -18.38 3.39
C ASP A 32 27.69 -17.01 3.05
N ARG A 33 28.99 -16.94 2.76
CA ARG A 33 29.65 -15.68 2.39
C ARG A 33 29.23 -15.12 1.05
N THR A 34 28.70 -15.96 0.15
CA THR A 34 28.40 -15.56 -1.23
C THR A 34 26.93 -15.27 -1.44
N LEU A 35 26.04 -16.03 -0.81
CA LEU A 35 24.61 -16.00 -1.09
C LEU A 35 23.74 -15.57 0.10
N VAL A 36 24.21 -15.76 1.33
CA VAL A 36 23.47 -15.36 2.52
C VAL A 36 23.77 -13.92 2.87
N THR A 37 22.74 -13.14 3.17
CA THR A 37 22.87 -11.76 3.62
C THR A 37 22.46 -11.66 5.08
N THR A 38 23.27 -10.96 5.88
CA THR A 38 22.86 -10.63 7.26
C THR A 38 22.50 -9.14 7.30
N THR A 39 21.30 -8.83 7.81
CA THR A 39 20.86 -7.44 7.99
C THR A 39 21.64 -6.76 9.12
N VAL A 40 21.53 -5.42 9.21
CA VAL A 40 22.13 -4.62 10.29
C VAL A 40 21.61 -5.08 11.66
N ASP A 41 20.36 -5.56 11.73
CA ASP A 41 19.71 -6.07 12.95
C ASP A 41 20.09 -7.53 13.26
N GLY A 42 20.97 -8.15 12.47
CA GLY A 42 21.42 -9.51 12.68
C GLY A 42 20.51 -10.60 12.12
N LEU A 43 19.50 -10.25 11.33
CA LEU A 43 18.64 -11.25 10.67
C LEU A 43 19.39 -11.88 9.50
N ARG A 44 19.37 -13.21 9.45
CA ARG A 44 19.93 -14.00 8.38
C ARG A 44 18.90 -14.15 7.25
N ILE A 45 19.24 -13.69 6.06
CA ILE A 45 18.40 -13.81 4.85
C ILE A 45 19.01 -14.91 3.97
N GLU A 46 18.24 -15.98 3.77
CA GLU A 46 18.61 -17.08 2.88
C GLU A 46 18.38 -16.68 1.42
N PRO A 47 19.17 -17.25 0.47
CA PRO A 47 18.99 -16.97 -0.96
C PRO A 47 17.72 -17.60 -1.56
N LEU A 48 17.11 -18.58 -0.89
CA LEU A 48 15.87 -19.22 -1.30
C LEU A 48 15.06 -19.70 -0.08
N TYR A 49 13.79 -19.38 -0.07
CA TYR A 49 12.79 -19.92 0.84
C TYR A 49 11.81 -20.77 0.00
N ASP A 50 11.81 -22.06 0.22
CA ASP A 50 11.04 -23.05 -0.56
C ASP A 50 9.73 -23.47 0.15
N GLY A 51 9.27 -22.72 1.10
CA GLY A 51 8.02 -22.92 1.82
C GLY A 51 8.13 -22.55 3.29
N TYR A 52 7.02 -22.58 3.96
CA TYR A 52 6.97 -22.48 5.43
C TYR A 52 7.11 -23.88 6.03
N PRO A 53 7.74 -24.04 7.20
CA PRO A 53 7.70 -25.29 7.93
C PRO A 53 6.25 -25.75 8.10
N ALA A 54 5.98 -27.01 7.80
CA ALA A 54 4.63 -27.55 7.87
C ALA A 54 4.07 -27.38 9.31
N GLY A 55 2.99 -26.62 9.44
CA GLY A 55 2.29 -26.37 10.68
C GLY A 55 2.60 -25.03 11.39
N GLU A 56 3.48 -24.19 10.83
CA GLU A 56 3.84 -22.90 11.44
C GLU A 56 3.15 -21.68 10.78
N ASP A 57 2.57 -21.82 9.59
CA ASP A 57 1.86 -20.72 8.94
C ASP A 57 0.36 -20.74 9.26
N GLU A 58 0.00 -20.19 10.41
CA GLU A 58 -1.39 -19.92 10.78
C GLU A 58 -1.94 -18.65 10.14
N SER A 59 -1.15 -17.97 9.30
CA SER A 59 -1.54 -16.68 8.72
C SER A 59 -2.62 -16.79 7.64
N GLY A 60 -2.89 -17.98 7.11
CA GLY A 60 -3.89 -18.22 6.08
C GLY A 60 -3.58 -17.54 4.73
N PHE A 61 -4.58 -17.51 3.87
CA PHE A 61 -4.51 -16.79 2.58
C PHE A 61 -5.08 -15.38 2.70
N PRO A 62 -4.60 -14.41 1.89
CA PRO A 62 -5.21 -13.08 1.84
C PRO A 62 -6.72 -13.16 1.57
N GLY A 63 -7.52 -12.39 2.32
CA GLY A 63 -8.97 -12.37 2.20
C GLY A 63 -9.73 -13.51 2.89
N PHE A 64 -9.04 -14.42 3.55
CA PHE A 64 -9.63 -15.53 4.32
C PHE A 64 -9.22 -15.46 5.79
N ASP A 65 -10.00 -16.09 6.67
CA ASP A 65 -9.65 -16.17 8.09
C ASP A 65 -8.24 -16.78 8.27
N PRO A 66 -7.45 -16.23 9.19
CA PRO A 66 -7.70 -15.19 10.19
C PRO A 66 -7.48 -13.74 9.73
N LEU A 67 -7.46 -13.46 8.44
CA LEU A 67 -7.31 -12.13 7.81
C LEU A 67 -5.99 -11.39 8.13
N THR A 68 -4.99 -12.11 8.62
CA THR A 68 -3.69 -11.56 9.01
C THR A 68 -2.90 -11.03 7.80
N ARG A 69 -3.23 -11.47 6.60
CA ARG A 69 -2.58 -11.08 5.34
C ARG A 69 -3.43 -10.13 4.49
N GLY A 70 -4.44 -9.51 5.07
CA GLY A 70 -5.32 -8.55 4.42
C GLY A 70 -6.73 -9.07 4.17
N GLY A 71 -7.69 -8.14 4.07
CA GLY A 71 -9.11 -8.44 3.95
C GLY A 71 -9.59 -8.74 2.52
N GLN A 72 -8.70 -8.82 1.53
CA GLN A 72 -9.06 -9.07 0.13
C GLN A 72 -8.18 -10.16 -0.49
N PRO A 73 -8.78 -11.15 -1.20
CA PRO A 73 -8.06 -12.26 -1.81
C PRO A 73 -7.28 -11.85 -3.07
N ALA A 74 -7.68 -10.76 -3.72
CA ALA A 74 -7.06 -10.26 -4.93
C ALA A 74 -6.32 -8.94 -4.67
N PRO A 75 -5.23 -8.65 -5.41
CA PRO A 75 -4.63 -7.32 -5.43
C PRO A 75 -5.68 -6.28 -5.85
N ARG A 76 -5.51 -5.03 -5.42
CA ARG A 76 -6.30 -3.91 -5.94
C ARG A 76 -6.11 -3.84 -7.46
N GLU A 77 -7.11 -3.35 -8.19
CA GLU A 77 -7.11 -3.30 -9.66
C GLU A 77 -5.83 -2.70 -10.26
N ASN A 78 -5.20 -1.76 -9.57
CA ASN A 78 -3.94 -1.13 -10.01
C ASN A 78 -2.69 -1.67 -9.30
N GLY A 79 -2.80 -2.69 -8.45
CA GLY A 79 -1.67 -3.30 -7.72
C GLY A 79 -0.93 -2.35 -6.76
N GLN A 80 -1.42 -1.12 -6.58
CA GLN A 80 -0.78 -0.08 -5.79
C GLN A 80 -1.51 0.15 -4.46
N TRP A 81 -0.77 0.50 -3.45
CA TRP A 81 -1.34 1.05 -2.22
C TRP A 81 -1.80 2.49 -2.45
N ASP A 82 -2.71 2.93 -1.62
CA ASP A 82 -3.22 4.28 -1.63
C ASP A 82 -2.18 5.24 -1.02
N ILE A 83 -1.74 6.22 -1.81
CA ILE A 83 -0.85 7.30 -1.38
C ILE A 83 -1.74 8.48 -0.98
N ARG A 84 -2.03 8.56 0.33
CA ARG A 84 -2.93 9.58 0.88
C ARG A 84 -2.15 10.72 1.49
N THR A 85 -2.33 11.92 0.95
CA THR A 85 -1.80 13.15 1.55
C THR A 85 -2.83 13.77 2.50
N ARG A 86 -2.34 14.54 3.48
CA ARG A 86 -3.18 15.21 4.47
C ARG A 86 -2.98 16.71 4.38
N THR A 87 -4.08 17.43 4.21
CA THR A 87 -4.10 18.90 4.14
C THR A 87 -4.69 19.48 5.43
N VAL A 88 -3.98 20.44 6.01
CA VAL A 88 -4.33 21.09 7.28
C VAL A 88 -4.17 22.61 7.25
N HIS A 89 -3.87 23.21 6.09
CA HIS A 89 -3.65 24.64 5.98
C HIS A 89 -4.97 25.40 6.25
N PRO A 90 -4.96 26.42 7.14
CA PRO A 90 -6.22 27.07 7.55
C PRO A 90 -6.91 27.85 6.41
N ASP A 91 -6.17 28.36 5.44
CA ASP A 91 -6.73 29.04 4.27
C ASP A 91 -7.23 28.04 3.22
N PRO A 92 -8.54 28.05 2.87
CA PRO A 92 -9.12 27.14 1.89
C PRO A 92 -8.49 27.20 0.50
N ALA A 93 -8.05 28.37 0.04
CA ALA A 93 -7.46 28.52 -1.29
C ALA A 93 -6.03 27.93 -1.32
N VAL A 94 -5.27 28.09 -0.26
CA VAL A 94 -3.93 27.47 -0.13
C VAL A 94 -4.08 25.97 0.02
N ALA A 95 -5.05 25.50 0.82
CA ALA A 95 -5.34 24.08 0.97
C ALA A 95 -5.70 23.43 -0.37
N ASN A 96 -6.56 24.05 -1.17
CA ASN A 96 -6.88 23.59 -2.52
C ASN A 96 -5.64 23.50 -3.42
N ALA A 97 -4.81 24.54 -3.45
CA ALA A 97 -3.59 24.54 -4.24
C ALA A 97 -2.63 23.40 -3.86
N GLN A 98 -2.46 23.14 -2.54
CA GLN A 98 -1.67 22.01 -2.05
C GLN A 98 -2.25 20.64 -2.48
N ILE A 99 -3.56 20.46 -2.38
CA ILE A 99 -4.25 19.25 -2.81
C ILE A 99 -3.97 18.97 -4.29
N LEU A 100 -4.14 19.97 -5.15
CA LEU A 100 -3.94 19.82 -6.58
C LEU A 100 -2.46 19.54 -6.93
N GLU A 101 -1.53 20.16 -6.21
CA GLU A 101 -0.09 19.91 -6.35
C GLU A 101 0.25 18.47 -5.93
N ASP A 102 -0.25 18.01 -4.78
CA ASP A 102 -0.02 16.65 -4.28
C ASP A 102 -0.55 15.59 -5.27
N LEU A 103 -1.76 15.78 -5.79
CA LEU A 103 -2.35 14.89 -6.79
C LEU A 103 -1.55 14.89 -8.11
N ALA A 104 -1.07 16.05 -8.56
CA ALA A 104 -0.20 16.14 -9.73
C ALA A 104 1.16 15.44 -9.53
N ASN A 105 1.63 15.34 -8.29
CA ASN A 105 2.88 14.69 -7.92
C ASN A 105 2.73 13.21 -7.50
N GLY A 106 1.54 12.62 -7.68
CA GLY A 106 1.35 11.18 -7.53
C GLY A 106 0.61 10.73 -6.27
N ALA A 107 0.02 11.64 -5.49
CA ALA A 107 -0.97 11.25 -4.49
C ALA A 107 -2.19 10.63 -5.20
N THR A 108 -2.77 9.60 -4.59
CA THR A 108 -3.92 8.88 -5.15
C THR A 108 -5.20 9.13 -4.37
N SER A 109 -5.10 9.74 -3.19
CA SER A 109 -6.22 10.15 -2.36
C SER A 109 -5.82 11.30 -1.44
N VAL A 110 -6.81 11.96 -0.84
CA VAL A 110 -6.61 13.13 0.02
C VAL A 110 -7.37 12.96 1.32
N GLU A 111 -6.74 13.32 2.45
CA GLU A 111 -7.42 13.57 3.72
C GLU A 111 -7.42 15.09 3.97
N VAL A 112 -8.58 15.68 4.13
CA VAL A 112 -8.74 17.08 4.50
C VAL A 112 -9.18 17.17 5.96
N GLU A 113 -8.32 17.74 6.81
CA GLU A 113 -8.71 18.06 8.18
C GLU A 113 -9.41 19.41 8.20
N LEU A 114 -10.62 19.43 8.71
CA LEU A 114 -11.50 20.59 8.69
C LEU A 114 -11.60 21.22 10.08
N ASP A 115 -11.48 22.54 10.13
CA ASP A 115 -11.75 23.34 11.32
C ASP A 115 -13.03 24.15 11.19
N LEU A 116 -14.06 23.76 11.95
CA LEU A 116 -15.33 24.46 12.06
C LEU A 116 -15.47 25.29 13.35
N GLY A 117 -14.51 25.18 14.27
CA GLY A 117 -14.67 25.74 15.62
C GLY A 117 -13.47 26.50 16.20
N GLY A 118 -12.41 26.75 15.41
CA GLY A 118 -11.19 27.44 15.87
C GLY A 118 -10.11 26.50 16.42
N GLY A 119 -10.07 25.27 15.91
CA GLY A 119 -9.04 24.29 16.16
C GLY A 119 -7.91 24.33 15.12
N SER A 120 -7.44 23.17 14.70
CA SER A 120 -6.49 22.97 13.60
C SER A 120 -7.21 22.45 12.36
N GLY A 121 -6.73 22.80 11.18
CA GLY A 121 -7.28 22.33 9.92
C GLY A 121 -7.71 23.47 8.99
N VAL A 122 -8.28 23.08 7.86
CA VAL A 122 -8.82 24.01 6.87
C VAL A 122 -10.06 24.69 7.43
N SER A 123 -10.02 26.01 7.55
CA SER A 123 -11.11 26.80 8.14
C SER A 123 -12.27 26.92 7.17
N ILE A 124 -13.37 26.22 7.46
CA ILE A 124 -14.61 26.28 6.67
C ILE A 124 -15.83 26.48 7.59
N ARG A 125 -16.88 27.09 7.07
CA ARG A 125 -18.13 27.34 7.80
C ARG A 125 -19.36 26.94 6.98
N THR A 126 -19.19 26.77 5.66
CA THR A 126 -20.32 26.53 4.74
C THR A 126 -19.94 25.44 3.72
N PRO A 127 -20.97 24.79 3.10
CA PRO A 127 -20.75 23.83 2.01
C PRO A 127 -20.00 24.42 0.81
N GLU A 128 -20.23 25.71 0.51
CA GLU A 128 -19.58 26.39 -0.60
C GLU A 128 -18.08 26.60 -0.35
N GLU A 129 -17.68 26.73 0.92
CA GLU A 129 -16.27 26.77 1.28
C GLU A 129 -15.60 25.40 1.15
N LEU A 130 -16.31 24.33 1.52
CA LEU A 130 -15.83 22.97 1.26
C LEU A 130 -15.69 22.71 -0.26
N ALA A 131 -16.69 23.13 -1.05
CA ALA A 131 -16.61 23.01 -2.50
C ALA A 131 -15.40 23.75 -3.09
N ARG A 132 -15.02 24.90 -2.54
CA ARG A 132 -13.80 25.63 -2.96
C ARG A 132 -12.51 24.90 -2.59
N VAL A 133 -12.47 24.21 -1.45
CA VAL A 133 -11.31 23.39 -1.05
C VAL A 133 -11.11 22.24 -2.02
N LEU A 134 -12.20 21.69 -2.57
CA LEU A 134 -12.17 20.54 -3.49
C LEU A 134 -12.29 20.94 -4.97
N ASP A 135 -12.24 22.23 -5.28
CA ASP A 135 -12.35 22.71 -6.67
C ASP A 135 -11.21 22.14 -7.53
N GLY A 136 -11.57 21.59 -8.71
CA GLY A 136 -10.63 20.94 -9.62
C GLY A 136 -10.21 19.50 -9.22
N VAL A 137 -10.64 18.99 -8.08
CA VAL A 137 -10.38 17.58 -7.70
C VAL A 137 -11.37 16.66 -8.42
N VAL A 138 -10.85 15.67 -9.15
CA VAL A 138 -11.66 14.64 -9.80
C VAL A 138 -11.95 13.55 -8.78
N LEU A 139 -13.11 13.62 -8.13
CA LEU A 139 -13.48 12.76 -6.97
C LEU A 139 -13.55 11.28 -7.33
N GLU A 140 -13.89 10.94 -8.57
CA GLU A 140 -13.92 9.56 -9.07
C GLU A 140 -12.52 8.96 -9.18
N ALA A 141 -11.49 9.79 -9.38
CA ALA A 141 -10.11 9.36 -9.52
C ALA A 141 -9.31 9.48 -8.21
N ALA A 142 -9.68 10.44 -7.36
CA ALA A 142 -8.99 10.74 -6.11
C ALA A 142 -9.97 10.75 -4.93
N PRO A 143 -10.20 9.62 -4.25
CA PRO A 143 -11.06 9.56 -3.08
C PRO A 143 -10.66 10.56 -2.01
N VAL A 144 -11.63 11.27 -1.45
CA VAL A 144 -11.42 12.28 -0.40
C VAL A 144 -11.97 11.78 0.92
N SER A 145 -11.19 11.93 1.97
CA SER A 145 -11.57 11.67 3.36
C SER A 145 -11.66 13.01 4.10
N LEU A 146 -12.77 13.26 4.78
CA LEU A 146 -12.99 14.48 5.56
C LEU A 146 -12.88 14.19 7.05
N ARG A 147 -12.02 14.93 7.75
CA ARG A 147 -11.80 14.82 9.18
C ARG A 147 -12.30 16.07 9.88
N ALA A 148 -13.48 15.97 10.49
CA ALA A 148 -14.18 17.12 11.09
C ALA A 148 -14.49 16.94 12.59
N GLY A 149 -13.93 15.94 13.24
CA GLY A 149 -14.14 15.67 14.67
C GLY A 149 -15.63 15.61 15.04
N ALA A 150 -16.03 16.40 16.03
CA ALA A 150 -17.43 16.47 16.50
C ALA A 150 -18.43 16.95 15.41
N HIS A 151 -17.94 17.61 14.36
CA HIS A 151 -18.76 18.14 13.27
C HIS A 151 -18.88 17.18 12.07
N ALA A 152 -18.41 15.94 12.18
CA ALA A 152 -18.39 14.98 11.08
C ALA A 152 -19.79 14.74 10.47
N ALA A 153 -20.84 14.65 11.30
CA ALA A 153 -22.20 14.46 10.83
C ALA A 153 -22.75 15.67 10.02
N THR A 154 -22.37 16.88 10.38
CA THR A 154 -22.72 18.09 9.65
C THR A 154 -21.99 18.16 8.31
N VAL A 155 -20.68 17.90 8.32
CA VAL A 155 -19.85 17.92 7.11
C VAL A 155 -20.26 16.81 6.12
N ALA A 156 -20.65 15.64 6.61
CA ALA A 156 -21.16 14.56 5.77
C ALA A 156 -22.43 14.91 4.98
N GLN A 157 -23.17 15.94 5.40
CA GLN A 157 -24.33 16.46 4.66
C GLN A 157 -23.93 17.47 3.58
N TRP A 158 -22.71 17.99 3.63
CA TRP A 158 -22.17 18.95 2.67
C TRP A 158 -21.45 18.28 1.50
N TYR A 159 -21.01 17.05 1.72
CA TYR A 159 -20.27 16.24 0.76
C TYR A 159 -21.17 15.25 0.02
#